data_a953408e97f927ddd0925eefc5acbd8f
#
_entry.id   a953408e97f927ddd0925eefc5acbd8f
#
_cell.length_a   1.000
_cell.length_b   1.000
_cell.length_c   1.000
_cell.angle_alpha   90.00
_cell.angle_beta   90.00
_cell.angle_gamma   90.00
#
_symmetry.space_group_name_H-M   'P 1'
#
loop_
_entity.id
_entity.type
_entity.pdbx_description
1 polymer ?
#
loop_
_entity_poly.entity_id
_entity_poly.type
_entity_poly.pdbx_seq_one_letter_code
_entity_poly.pdbx_strand_id
1 'polypeptide(L)'
;MKNFVSVNLVTYNKSHLEIIYKHNIERKNFNSAIPYLLNETQQLDKNVNLSYSTFEELENKRQNYLKSKNKNDYMQKHLVEFVVSLSFDKVKEYLKDNRNIDNGFIEYAKDLKIKYGLETLSVDIHKDEGFIENGEVKYNYHAHILAYNYDFNKNLVFASNLKKSDYRNLQTLAQDSFQKVGLDFKRGLSKFQTKLNHQKRNDFILHKQILVNQCFLYYNEKQKKIYK
;
A
#
# COMPACT_ATOMS: atom_id res chain seq x y z
N MET A 1 -16.07 -7.98 -12.66
CA MET A 1 -14.62 -7.71 -12.53
C MET A 1 -14.41 -6.67 -11.44
N LYS A 2 -13.52 -6.92 -10.46
CA LYS A 2 -13.19 -5.92 -9.43
C LYS A 2 -12.26 -4.87 -10.04
N ASN A 3 -12.55 -3.59 -9.75
CA ASN A 3 -11.81 -2.45 -10.31
C ASN A 3 -11.56 -1.41 -9.21
N PHE A 4 -10.72 -1.74 -8.25
CA PHE A 4 -10.52 -0.87 -7.09
C PHE A 4 -9.06 -0.50 -6.88
N VAL A 5 -8.85 0.77 -6.47
CA VAL A 5 -7.68 1.24 -5.76
C VAL A 5 -8.07 1.48 -4.29
N SER A 6 -7.22 1.06 -3.37
CA SER A 6 -7.40 1.29 -1.94
C SER A 6 -6.15 1.84 -1.32
N VAL A 7 -6.30 2.70 -0.32
CA VAL A 7 -5.21 3.33 0.41
C VAL A 7 -5.35 3.01 1.90
N ASN A 8 -4.29 2.46 2.48
CA ASN A 8 -4.14 2.33 3.92
C ASN A 8 -3.05 3.28 4.40
N LEU A 9 -3.31 4.00 5.50
CA LEU A 9 -2.38 4.98 6.06
C LEU A 9 -1.87 4.48 7.40
N VAL A 10 -0.54 4.49 7.55
CA VAL A 10 0.15 4.13 8.80
C VAL A 10 1.16 5.23 9.14
N THR A 11 1.37 5.48 10.43
CA THR A 11 2.35 6.47 10.89
C THR A 11 3.43 5.83 11.75
N TYR A 12 4.67 6.31 11.62
CA TYR A 12 5.81 5.74 12.32
C TYR A 12 6.67 6.81 12.98
N ASN A 13 7.40 6.40 14.02
CA ASN A 13 8.48 7.18 14.59
C ASN A 13 9.70 7.16 13.66
N LYS A 14 10.61 8.09 13.82
CA LYS A 14 11.90 8.13 13.10
C LYS A 14 12.68 6.82 13.19
N SER A 15 12.65 6.16 14.36
CA SER A 15 13.35 4.89 14.60
C SER A 15 12.92 3.73 13.68
N HIS A 16 11.77 3.85 13.02
CA HIS A 16 11.28 2.82 12.09
C HIS A 16 11.82 2.99 10.66
N LEU A 17 12.55 4.07 10.36
CA LEU A 17 13.00 4.36 8.99
C LEU A 17 13.84 3.20 8.41
N GLU A 18 14.77 2.66 9.18
CA GLU A 18 15.59 1.53 8.75
C GLU A 18 14.76 0.26 8.50
N ILE A 19 13.77 0.00 9.35
CA ILE A 19 12.88 -1.17 9.22
C ILE A 19 12.03 -1.03 7.95
N ILE A 20 11.48 0.16 7.70
CA ILE A 20 10.70 0.45 6.49
C ILE A 20 11.58 0.27 5.25
N TYR A 21 12.79 0.84 5.25
CA TYR A 21 13.75 0.69 4.15
C TYR A 21 14.05 -0.79 3.86
N LYS A 22 14.37 -1.55 4.87
CA LYS A 22 14.65 -2.98 4.73
C LYS A 22 13.46 -3.76 4.18
N HIS A 23 12.24 -3.42 4.59
CA HIS A 23 11.02 -4.04 4.09
C HIS A 23 10.73 -3.64 2.64
N ASN A 24 10.70 -2.35 2.36
CA ASN A 24 10.23 -1.83 1.09
C ASN A 24 11.25 -1.99 -0.04
N ILE A 25 12.54 -1.83 0.27
CA ILE A 25 13.61 -1.77 -0.73
C ILE A 25 14.46 -3.04 -0.75
N GLU A 26 15.03 -3.43 0.39
CA GLU A 26 15.90 -4.61 0.43
C GLU A 26 15.11 -5.94 0.38
N ARG A 27 13.79 -5.89 0.59
CA ARG A 27 12.89 -7.05 0.65
C ARG A 27 13.36 -8.10 1.66
N LYS A 28 14.14 -7.68 2.65
CA LYS A 28 14.55 -8.50 3.78
C LYS A 28 13.46 -8.52 4.81
N ASN A 29 13.10 -9.71 5.22
CA ASN A 29 11.99 -9.89 6.11
C ASN A 29 12.40 -9.92 7.56
N PHE A 30 11.60 -9.28 8.37
CA PHE A 30 11.72 -9.17 9.79
C PHE A 30 10.55 -9.89 10.43
N ASN A 31 10.78 -11.02 11.07
CA ASN A 31 9.87 -11.70 12.00
C ASN A 31 8.52 -12.21 11.46
N SER A 32 8.16 -11.91 10.24
CA SER A 32 7.06 -12.60 9.57
C SER A 32 7.59 -13.13 8.25
N ALA A 33 7.61 -14.45 8.08
CA ALA A 33 7.75 -14.98 6.74
C ALA A 33 6.81 -14.18 5.86
N ILE A 34 7.32 -13.56 4.77
CA ILE A 34 6.42 -13.00 3.78
C ILE A 34 5.88 -14.24 3.05
N PRO A 35 4.73 -14.80 3.45
CA PRO A 35 4.21 -16.01 2.82
C PRO A 35 3.71 -15.72 1.42
N TYR A 36 4.07 -14.54 0.87
CA TYR A 36 3.52 -13.97 -0.34
C TYR A 36 4.58 -13.59 -1.37
N LEU A 37 5.88 -13.76 -1.07
CA LEU A 37 6.91 -13.63 -2.08
C LEU A 37 6.75 -14.77 -3.09
N LEU A 38 6.57 -14.37 -4.33
CA LEU A 38 6.55 -15.28 -5.45
C LEU A 38 7.98 -15.72 -5.79
N ASN A 39 8.14 -16.96 -6.27
CA ASN A 39 9.40 -17.38 -6.84
C ASN A 39 9.76 -16.51 -8.04
N GLU A 40 11.05 -16.33 -8.35
CA GLU A 40 11.52 -15.44 -9.43
C GLU A 40 10.80 -15.67 -10.77
N THR A 41 10.52 -16.94 -11.11
CA THR A 41 9.80 -17.31 -12.33
C THR A 41 8.29 -16.96 -12.30
N GLN A 42 7.76 -16.62 -11.15
CA GLN A 42 6.35 -16.30 -10.93
C GLN A 42 6.13 -14.80 -10.69
N GLN A 43 7.20 -14.03 -10.48
CA GLN A 43 7.10 -12.59 -10.28
C GLN A 43 6.66 -11.92 -11.58
N LEU A 44 5.92 -10.83 -11.42
CA LEU A 44 5.41 -10.07 -12.56
C LEU A 44 6.53 -9.34 -13.29
N ASP A 45 7.40 -8.69 -12.52
CA ASP A 45 8.52 -7.89 -12.96
C ASP A 45 9.38 -7.52 -11.74
N LYS A 46 10.49 -6.80 -11.96
CA LYS A 46 11.29 -6.24 -10.88
C LYS A 46 10.53 -5.13 -10.14
N ASN A 47 10.70 -5.08 -8.83
CA ASN A 47 10.22 -3.97 -8.02
C ASN A 47 10.84 -2.65 -8.48
N VAL A 48 10.11 -1.56 -8.30
CA VAL A 48 10.56 -0.21 -8.63
C VAL A 48 10.70 0.60 -7.36
N ASN A 49 11.88 1.21 -7.16
CA ASN A 49 12.18 2.03 -6.00
C ASN A 49 12.59 3.43 -6.48
N LEU A 50 11.79 4.43 -6.11
CA LEU A 50 12.00 5.82 -6.48
C LEU A 50 12.24 6.64 -5.21
N SER A 51 13.40 7.29 -5.10
CA SER A 51 13.73 8.21 -4.01
C SER A 51 13.53 9.65 -4.46
N TYR A 52 13.00 10.50 -3.57
CA TYR A 52 12.72 11.91 -3.87
C TYR A 52 13.45 12.86 -2.93
N SER A 53 13.22 12.77 -1.62
CA SER A 53 13.82 13.62 -0.59
C SER A 53 14.44 12.77 0.50
N THR A 54 15.45 13.28 1.18
CA THR A 54 15.96 12.62 2.37
C THR A 54 15.18 13.03 3.61
N PHE A 55 15.16 12.15 4.61
CA PHE A 55 14.55 12.45 5.89
C PHE A 55 15.20 13.68 6.56
N GLU A 56 16.53 13.73 6.51
CA GLU A 56 17.34 14.79 7.12
C GLU A 56 17.06 16.16 6.51
N GLU A 57 16.90 16.24 5.19
CA GLU A 57 16.55 17.51 4.52
C GLU A 57 15.19 18.02 5.00
N LEU A 58 14.18 17.16 5.07
CA LEU A 58 12.83 17.55 5.46
C LEU A 58 12.74 17.87 6.95
N GLU A 59 13.44 17.12 7.80
CA GLU A 59 13.56 17.40 9.23
C GLU A 59 14.22 18.75 9.45
N ASN A 60 15.34 19.04 8.80
CA ASN A 60 16.04 20.32 8.88
C ASN A 60 15.16 21.50 8.42
N LYS A 61 14.44 21.33 7.30
CA LYS A 61 13.49 22.32 6.79
C LYS A 61 12.41 22.66 7.82
N ARG A 62 11.83 21.63 8.45
CA ARG A 62 10.82 21.79 9.50
C ARG A 62 11.40 22.44 10.77
N GLN A 63 12.56 21.98 11.25
CA GLN A 63 13.22 22.52 12.45
C GLN A 63 13.58 23.99 12.29
N ASN A 64 14.07 24.39 11.12
CA ASN A 64 14.35 25.77 10.81
C ASN A 64 13.09 26.65 10.87
N TYR A 65 11.97 26.13 10.34
CA TYR A 65 10.69 26.83 10.48
C TYR A 65 10.26 26.98 11.95
N LEU A 66 10.33 25.93 12.75
CA LEU A 66 9.95 25.99 14.18
C LEU A 66 10.81 27.00 14.94
N LYS A 67 12.13 26.99 14.72
CA LYS A 67 13.07 27.96 15.31
C LYS A 67 12.72 29.38 14.91
N SER A 68 12.45 29.64 13.63
CA SER A 68 12.11 30.99 13.12
C SER A 68 10.80 31.53 13.71
N LYS A 69 9.91 30.67 14.19
CA LYS A 69 8.63 31.01 14.82
C LYS A 69 8.63 30.84 16.33
N ASN A 70 9.77 30.54 16.93
CA ASN A 70 9.93 30.25 18.37
C ASN A 70 8.90 29.22 18.87
N LYS A 71 8.70 28.13 18.10
CA LYS A 71 7.76 27.05 18.38
C LYS A 71 8.47 25.83 18.93
N ASN A 72 7.87 25.18 19.91
CA ASN A 72 8.34 23.89 20.42
C ASN A 72 8.00 22.75 19.44
N ASP A 73 8.82 21.72 19.47
CA ASP A 73 8.58 20.51 18.72
C ASP A 73 7.88 19.45 19.59
N TYR A 74 6.68 19.04 19.15
CA TYR A 74 5.89 18.00 19.82
C TYR A 74 5.62 16.79 18.91
N MET A 75 6.26 16.75 17.71
CA MET A 75 6.01 15.69 16.74
C MET A 75 6.65 14.38 17.15
N GLN A 76 5.85 13.35 17.43
CA GLN A 76 6.32 12.01 17.77
C GLN A 76 6.38 11.08 16.54
N LYS A 77 5.42 11.21 15.64
CA LYS A 77 5.33 10.41 14.42
C LYS A 77 5.85 11.22 13.24
N HIS A 78 7.08 10.91 12.81
CA HIS A 78 7.77 11.69 11.77
C HIS A 78 7.47 11.21 10.37
N LEU A 79 6.98 9.97 10.22
CA LEU A 79 6.74 9.33 8.94
C LEU A 79 5.26 8.99 8.79
N VAL A 80 4.77 9.11 7.58
CA VAL A 80 3.48 8.59 7.15
C VAL A 80 3.68 7.74 5.90
N GLU A 81 3.11 6.55 5.91
CA GLU A 81 3.16 5.62 4.79
C GLU A 81 1.75 5.40 4.25
N PHE A 82 1.62 5.51 2.94
CA PHE A 82 0.41 5.16 2.21
C PHE A 82 0.65 3.85 1.48
N VAL A 83 0.03 2.78 1.94
CA VAL A 83 0.02 1.50 1.21
C VAL A 83 -1.13 1.52 0.23
N VAL A 84 -0.79 1.64 -1.06
CA VAL A 84 -1.76 1.75 -2.15
C VAL A 84 -1.84 0.42 -2.87
N SER A 85 -2.99 -0.26 -2.80
CA SER A 85 -3.20 -1.58 -3.37
C SER A 85 -4.24 -1.56 -4.49
N LEU A 86 -4.01 -2.36 -5.53
CA LEU A 86 -4.86 -2.46 -6.71
C LEU A 86 -5.58 -3.81 -6.77
N SER A 87 -6.77 -3.82 -7.35
CA SER A 87 -7.50 -5.06 -7.60
C SER A 87 -6.83 -5.88 -8.71
N PHE A 88 -6.63 -7.17 -8.45
CA PHE A 88 -5.96 -8.09 -9.37
C PHE A 88 -6.59 -8.13 -10.78
N ASP A 89 -7.91 -8.20 -10.86
CA ASP A 89 -8.59 -8.34 -12.18
C ASP A 89 -8.24 -7.19 -13.12
N LYS A 90 -8.21 -5.95 -12.61
CA LYS A 90 -7.91 -4.77 -13.42
C LYS A 90 -6.42 -4.63 -13.73
N VAL A 91 -5.57 -5.01 -12.79
CA VAL A 91 -4.12 -5.12 -13.03
C VAL A 91 -3.86 -6.09 -14.18
N LYS A 92 -4.45 -7.30 -14.12
CA LYS A 92 -4.30 -8.32 -15.18
C LYS A 92 -4.74 -7.81 -16.57
N GLU A 93 -5.82 -7.04 -16.62
CA GLU A 93 -6.30 -6.40 -17.88
C GLU A 93 -5.24 -5.44 -18.43
N TYR A 94 -4.76 -4.50 -17.58
CA TYR A 94 -3.79 -3.50 -18.02
C TYR A 94 -2.42 -4.07 -18.41
N LEU A 95 -2.00 -5.15 -17.77
CA LEU A 95 -0.77 -5.84 -18.14
C LEU A 95 -0.86 -6.50 -19.51
N LYS A 96 -2.03 -7.05 -19.86
CA LYS A 96 -2.27 -7.58 -21.22
C LYS A 96 -2.21 -6.48 -22.28
N ASP A 97 -2.65 -5.28 -21.93
CA ASP A 97 -2.65 -4.11 -22.80
C ASP A 97 -1.31 -3.36 -22.78
N ASN A 98 -0.26 -3.90 -22.12
CA ASN A 98 1.06 -3.28 -21.94
C ASN A 98 1.00 -1.85 -21.33
N ARG A 99 0.02 -1.58 -20.46
CA ARG A 99 -0.11 -0.28 -19.81
C ARG A 99 0.87 -0.16 -18.63
N ASN A 100 1.49 1.01 -18.50
CA ASN A 100 2.34 1.31 -17.36
C ASN A 100 1.50 1.71 -16.14
N ILE A 101 1.32 0.76 -15.22
CA ILE A 101 0.52 0.94 -13.98
C ILE A 101 1.28 1.77 -12.94
N ASP A 102 2.62 1.75 -12.97
CA ASP A 102 3.48 2.46 -12.00
C ASP A 102 3.20 3.96 -11.98
N ASN A 103 2.85 4.54 -13.14
CA ASN A 103 2.53 5.95 -13.28
C ASN A 103 1.38 6.40 -12.36
N GLY A 104 0.43 5.52 -12.03
CA GLY A 104 -0.65 5.83 -11.11
C GLY A 104 -0.18 6.11 -9.68
N PHE A 105 0.79 5.32 -9.20
CA PHE A 105 1.38 5.53 -7.86
C PHE A 105 2.23 6.80 -7.81
N ILE A 106 3.00 7.05 -8.87
CA ILE A 106 3.83 8.26 -9.00
C ILE A 106 2.94 9.51 -9.02
N GLU A 107 1.86 9.47 -9.78
CA GLU A 107 0.91 10.60 -9.84
C GLU A 107 0.21 10.83 -8.51
N TYR A 108 -0.15 9.75 -7.80
CA TYR A 108 -0.75 9.87 -6.47
C TYR A 108 0.23 10.53 -5.47
N ALA A 109 1.51 10.18 -5.50
CA ALA A 109 2.53 10.83 -4.66
C ALA A 109 2.63 12.35 -4.96
N LYS A 110 2.58 12.75 -6.24
CA LYS A 110 2.55 14.16 -6.66
C LYS A 110 1.29 14.87 -6.15
N ASP A 111 0.13 14.24 -6.29
CA ASP A 111 -1.14 14.81 -5.84
C ASP A 111 -1.22 14.94 -4.31
N LEU A 112 -0.60 14.04 -3.54
CA LEU A 112 -0.42 14.18 -2.09
C LEU A 112 0.39 15.42 -1.74
N LYS A 113 1.46 15.71 -2.49
CA LYS A 113 2.25 16.94 -2.30
C LYS A 113 1.42 18.18 -2.63
N ILE A 114 0.74 18.20 -3.76
CA ILE A 114 -0.06 19.36 -4.21
C ILE A 114 -1.19 19.65 -3.21
N LYS A 115 -1.94 18.64 -2.82
CA LYS A 115 -3.15 18.80 -2.01
C LYS A 115 -2.89 18.97 -0.53
N TYR A 116 -1.90 18.28 -0.01
CA TYR A 116 -1.64 18.19 1.43
C TYR A 116 -0.25 18.69 1.86
N GLY A 117 0.55 19.21 0.93
CA GLY A 117 1.89 19.71 1.23
C GLY A 117 2.86 18.62 1.73
N LEU A 118 2.56 17.35 1.45
CA LEU A 118 3.39 16.23 1.87
C LEU A 118 4.60 16.07 0.94
N GLU A 119 5.78 16.07 1.52
CA GLU A 119 7.01 15.74 0.79
C GLU A 119 7.26 14.24 0.87
N THR A 120 7.35 13.60 -0.31
CA THR A 120 7.61 12.17 -0.46
C THR A 120 9.08 11.87 -0.24
N LEU A 121 9.38 10.82 0.53
CA LEU A 121 10.72 10.25 0.70
C LEU A 121 10.97 9.19 -0.37
N SER A 122 10.05 8.22 -0.51
CA SER A 122 10.15 7.17 -1.53
C SER A 122 8.78 6.72 -2.04
N VAL A 123 8.80 6.13 -3.24
CA VAL A 123 7.70 5.34 -3.80
C VAL A 123 8.27 3.97 -4.17
N ASP A 124 7.89 2.95 -3.42
CA ASP A 124 8.41 1.59 -3.56
C ASP A 124 7.28 0.69 -4.06
N ILE A 125 7.36 0.25 -5.32
CA ILE A 125 6.33 -0.51 -6.01
C ILE A 125 6.70 -1.98 -6.02
N HIS A 126 5.86 -2.81 -5.42
CA HIS A 126 6.07 -4.23 -5.28
C HIS A 126 5.30 -5.02 -6.34
N LYS A 127 6.06 -5.82 -7.10
CA LYS A 127 5.59 -6.69 -8.19
C LYS A 127 5.92 -8.16 -7.93
N ASP A 128 6.57 -8.43 -6.81
CA ASP A 128 7.09 -9.74 -6.39
C ASP A 128 6.18 -10.48 -5.42
N GLU A 129 5.04 -9.90 -5.08
CA GLU A 129 4.09 -10.49 -4.15
C GLU A 129 2.83 -11.03 -4.81
N GLY A 130 2.32 -12.13 -4.24
CA GLY A 130 1.08 -12.73 -4.71
C GLY A 130 0.78 -14.05 -4.00
N PHE A 131 -0.17 -14.79 -4.54
CA PHE A 131 -0.49 -16.15 -4.10
C PHE A 131 -1.03 -16.96 -5.29
N ILE A 132 -0.97 -18.27 -5.18
CA ILE A 132 -1.51 -19.18 -6.19
C ILE A 132 -2.92 -19.60 -5.77
N GLU A 133 -3.90 -19.39 -6.65
CA GLU A 133 -5.28 -19.81 -6.47
C GLU A 133 -5.73 -20.56 -7.73
N ASN A 134 -6.12 -21.84 -7.57
CA ASN A 134 -6.53 -22.72 -8.69
C ASN A 134 -5.49 -22.81 -9.83
N GLY A 135 -4.21 -22.84 -9.50
CA GLY A 135 -3.12 -22.88 -10.49
C GLY A 135 -2.78 -21.56 -11.16
N GLU A 136 -3.50 -20.47 -10.84
CA GLU A 136 -3.26 -19.12 -11.36
C GLU A 136 -2.58 -18.25 -10.30
N VAL A 137 -1.53 -17.52 -10.71
CA VAL A 137 -0.89 -16.51 -9.85
C VAL A 137 -1.77 -15.28 -9.73
N LYS A 138 -2.15 -14.94 -8.51
CA LYS A 138 -2.89 -13.72 -8.15
C LYS A 138 -1.91 -12.70 -7.58
N TYR A 139 -1.50 -11.75 -8.40
CA TYR A 139 -0.56 -10.70 -8.00
C TYR A 139 -1.16 -9.73 -7.00
N ASN A 140 -0.35 -9.34 -6.02
CA ASN A 140 -0.64 -8.24 -5.11
C ASN A 140 0.15 -7.00 -5.54
N TYR A 141 -0.26 -6.38 -6.62
CA TYR A 141 0.35 -5.16 -7.14
C TYR A 141 0.03 -3.99 -6.22
N HIS A 142 1.03 -3.43 -5.56
CA HIS A 142 0.86 -2.35 -4.62
C HIS A 142 2.11 -1.50 -4.51
N ALA A 143 1.97 -0.32 -3.92
CA ALA A 143 3.09 0.55 -3.62
C ALA A 143 3.05 1.02 -2.16
N HIS A 144 4.23 1.20 -1.59
CA HIS A 144 4.49 1.92 -0.36
C HIS A 144 4.96 3.33 -0.73
N ILE A 145 4.16 4.33 -0.41
CA ILE A 145 4.53 5.74 -0.59
C ILE A 145 4.87 6.28 0.79
N LEU A 146 6.16 6.44 1.05
CA LEU A 146 6.66 6.96 2.30
C LEU A 146 6.82 8.47 2.19
N ALA A 147 6.23 9.24 3.11
CA ALA A 147 6.32 10.67 3.16
C ALA A 147 6.67 11.18 4.56
N TYR A 148 7.21 12.38 4.63
CA TYR A 148 7.42 13.08 5.89
C TYR A 148 6.07 13.58 6.41
N ASN A 149 5.73 13.25 7.67
CA ASN A 149 4.40 13.48 8.26
C ASN A 149 4.13 14.96 8.62
N TYR A 150 4.34 15.85 7.64
CA TYR A 150 4.19 17.28 7.83
C TYR A 150 3.66 17.97 6.57
N ASP A 151 2.60 18.76 6.74
CA ASP A 151 2.05 19.64 5.69
C ASP A 151 2.90 20.90 5.63
N PHE A 152 3.83 20.96 4.68
CA PHE A 152 4.72 22.11 4.49
C PHE A 152 4.01 23.37 3.94
N ASN A 153 2.79 23.24 3.42
CA ASN A 153 2.00 24.38 2.99
C ASN A 153 1.35 25.08 4.20
N LYS A 154 0.84 24.31 5.17
CA LYS A 154 0.16 24.81 6.36
C LYS A 154 1.05 24.84 7.60
N ASN A 155 2.22 24.23 7.53
CA ASN A 155 3.17 24.11 8.63
C ASN A 155 2.58 23.44 9.89
N LEU A 156 2.00 22.26 9.69
CA LEU A 156 1.44 21.45 10.76
C LEU A 156 1.61 19.95 10.51
N VAL A 157 1.55 19.16 11.57
CA VAL A 157 1.66 17.70 11.47
C VAL A 157 0.46 17.16 10.70
N PHE A 158 0.71 16.44 9.61
CA PHE A 158 -0.35 16.01 8.70
C PHE A 158 -1.33 15.02 9.36
N ALA A 159 -0.84 13.85 9.81
CA ALA A 159 -1.71 12.77 10.25
C ALA A 159 -2.56 13.10 11.49
N SER A 160 -2.03 13.90 12.42
CA SER A 160 -2.77 14.31 13.63
C SER A 160 -3.90 15.32 13.35
N ASN A 161 -3.90 15.93 12.16
CA ASN A 161 -4.92 16.89 11.73
C ASN A 161 -5.97 16.28 10.79
N LEU A 162 -5.86 14.97 10.46
CA LEU A 162 -6.83 14.28 9.61
C LEU A 162 -8.15 14.06 10.36
N LYS A 163 -9.24 14.44 9.69
CA LYS A 163 -10.62 14.12 10.09
C LYS A 163 -11.07 12.83 9.39
N LYS A 164 -12.15 12.23 9.87
CA LYS A 164 -12.75 11.03 9.27
C LYS A 164 -13.09 11.22 7.77
N SER A 165 -13.45 12.41 7.34
CA SER A 165 -13.68 12.75 5.94
C SER A 165 -12.42 12.67 5.10
N ASP A 166 -11.25 13.00 5.68
CA ASP A 166 -9.99 13.07 4.94
C ASP A 166 -9.50 11.70 4.50
N TYR A 167 -9.76 10.66 5.29
CA TYR A 167 -9.48 9.28 4.87
C TYR A 167 -10.27 8.89 3.61
N ARG A 168 -11.51 9.38 3.45
CA ARG A 168 -12.28 9.21 2.21
C ARG A 168 -11.72 10.03 1.06
N ASN A 169 -11.27 11.24 1.36
CA ASN A 169 -10.66 12.13 0.37
C ASN A 169 -9.34 11.56 -0.16
N LEU A 170 -8.53 10.90 0.67
CA LEU A 170 -7.32 10.18 0.25
C LEU A 170 -7.65 9.03 -0.72
N GLN A 171 -8.72 8.28 -0.47
CA GLN A 171 -9.18 7.22 -1.38
C GLN A 171 -9.66 7.80 -2.73
N THR A 172 -10.40 8.91 -2.69
CA THR A 172 -10.86 9.58 -3.91
C THR A 172 -9.67 10.15 -4.69
N LEU A 173 -8.71 10.78 -3.98
CA LEU A 173 -7.51 11.31 -4.61
C LEU A 173 -6.71 10.21 -5.33
N ALA A 174 -6.59 9.02 -4.74
CA ALA A 174 -5.94 7.89 -5.40
C ALA A 174 -6.69 7.51 -6.70
N GLN A 175 -8.01 7.39 -6.66
CA GLN A 175 -8.79 7.15 -7.88
C GLN A 175 -8.50 8.21 -8.94
N ASP A 176 -8.58 9.49 -8.58
CA ASP A 176 -8.40 10.61 -9.50
C ASP A 176 -6.98 10.63 -10.10
N SER A 177 -5.96 10.34 -9.30
CA SER A 177 -4.56 10.26 -9.73
C SER A 177 -4.34 9.15 -10.75
N PHE A 178 -4.91 7.96 -10.52
CA PHE A 178 -4.82 6.88 -11.48
C PHE A 178 -5.58 7.21 -12.77
N GLN A 179 -6.74 7.85 -12.69
CA GLN A 179 -7.52 8.26 -13.86
C GLN A 179 -6.81 9.33 -14.71
N LYS A 180 -6.08 10.27 -14.10
CA LYS A 180 -5.26 11.28 -14.81
C LYS A 180 -4.24 10.64 -15.77
N VAL A 181 -3.71 9.47 -15.42
CA VAL A 181 -2.74 8.74 -16.25
C VAL A 181 -3.39 7.65 -17.11
N GLY A 182 -4.71 7.70 -17.27
CA GLY A 182 -5.48 6.79 -18.13
C GLY A 182 -5.77 5.42 -17.51
N LEU A 183 -5.62 5.25 -16.19
CA LEU A 183 -5.88 4.01 -15.48
C LEU A 183 -7.21 4.11 -14.74
N ASP A 184 -8.26 3.48 -15.25
CA ASP A 184 -9.62 3.54 -14.68
C ASP A 184 -9.76 2.63 -13.46
N PHE A 185 -9.08 2.98 -12.36
CA PHE A 185 -9.35 2.42 -11.05
C PHE A 185 -10.36 3.30 -10.30
N LYS A 186 -11.26 2.66 -9.56
CA LYS A 186 -12.26 3.33 -8.73
C LYS A 186 -11.90 3.13 -7.25
N ARG A 187 -12.24 4.08 -6.42
CA ARG A 187 -12.09 3.86 -4.98
C ARG A 187 -12.99 2.72 -4.52
N GLY A 188 -12.53 1.94 -3.54
CA GLY A 188 -13.33 0.87 -2.93
C GLY A 188 -14.63 1.40 -2.31
N LEU A 189 -15.62 0.53 -2.23
CA LEU A 189 -16.89 0.83 -1.58
C LEU A 189 -16.69 1.02 -0.07
N SER A 190 -17.44 1.93 0.53
CA SER A 190 -17.38 2.17 1.96
C SER A 190 -17.89 0.95 2.76
N LYS A 191 -17.41 0.78 4.01
CA LYS A 191 -17.93 -0.23 4.94
C LYS A 191 -19.46 -0.12 5.11
N PHE A 192 -20.01 1.09 5.05
CA PHE A 192 -21.45 1.30 5.13
C PHE A 192 -22.21 0.64 3.97
N GLN A 193 -21.63 0.67 2.77
CA GLN A 193 -22.20 0.05 1.57
C GLN A 193 -21.99 -1.46 1.52
N THR A 194 -20.80 -1.92 1.89
CA THR A 194 -20.43 -3.34 1.81
C THR A 194 -20.92 -4.16 3.01
N LYS A 195 -21.18 -3.51 4.16
CA LYS A 195 -21.43 -4.12 5.48
C LYS A 195 -20.30 -5.06 5.96
N LEU A 196 -19.15 -5.06 5.27
CA LEU A 196 -18.01 -5.89 5.59
C LEU A 196 -17.06 -5.14 6.54
N ASN A 197 -16.52 -5.84 7.52
CA ASN A 197 -15.43 -5.34 8.35
C ASN A 197 -14.12 -5.46 7.58
N HIS A 198 -13.22 -4.51 7.83
CA HIS A 198 -11.85 -4.64 7.36
C HIS A 198 -11.22 -5.87 8.01
N GLN A 199 -10.81 -6.84 7.19
CA GLN A 199 -10.02 -7.98 7.65
C GLN A 199 -8.55 -7.65 7.42
N LYS A 200 -7.72 -7.92 8.43
CA LYS A 200 -6.27 -7.88 8.22
C LYS A 200 -5.92 -8.92 7.15
N ARG A 201 -5.00 -8.58 6.26
CA ARG A 201 -4.61 -9.45 5.15
C ARG A 201 -4.18 -10.84 5.63
N ASN A 202 -3.40 -10.91 6.69
CA ASN A 202 -2.93 -12.17 7.27
C ASN A 202 -4.11 -13.05 7.73
N ASP A 203 -5.11 -12.45 8.39
CA ASP A 203 -6.30 -13.17 8.84
C ASP A 203 -7.12 -13.69 7.65
N PHE A 204 -7.24 -12.88 6.59
CA PHE A 204 -7.95 -13.28 5.37
C PHE A 204 -7.27 -14.47 4.67
N ILE A 205 -5.94 -14.47 4.57
CA ILE A 205 -5.20 -15.55 3.91
C ILE A 205 -5.19 -16.81 4.76
N LEU A 206 -4.98 -16.67 6.06
CA LEU A 206 -5.06 -17.80 6.99
C LEU A 206 -6.44 -18.45 6.93
N HIS A 207 -7.50 -17.65 6.88
CA HIS A 207 -8.87 -18.15 6.75
C HIS A 207 -9.10 -18.88 5.43
N LYS A 208 -8.59 -18.35 4.30
CA LYS A 208 -8.63 -19.05 3.01
C LYS A 208 -7.85 -20.37 3.02
N GLN A 209 -6.66 -20.39 3.61
CA GLN A 209 -5.85 -21.62 3.73
C GLN A 209 -6.55 -22.69 4.55
N ILE A 210 -7.18 -22.30 5.67
CA ILE A 210 -7.97 -23.22 6.51
C ILE A 210 -9.14 -23.79 5.70
N LEU A 211 -9.87 -22.98 4.95
CA LEU A 211 -10.99 -23.42 4.12
C LEU A 211 -10.53 -24.40 3.03
N VAL A 212 -9.41 -24.11 2.35
CA VAL A 212 -8.85 -25.00 1.33
C VAL A 212 -8.45 -26.34 1.94
N ASN A 213 -7.78 -26.34 3.09
CA ASN A 213 -7.39 -27.58 3.79
C ASN A 213 -8.60 -28.37 4.25
N GLN A 214 -9.64 -27.74 4.76
CA GLN A 214 -10.89 -28.39 5.15
C GLN A 214 -11.61 -29.02 3.93
N CYS A 215 -11.68 -28.33 2.81
CA CYS A 215 -12.21 -28.86 1.55
C CYS A 215 -11.41 -30.08 1.06
N PHE A 216 -10.08 -30.02 1.15
CA PHE A 216 -9.21 -31.11 0.74
C PHE A 216 -9.37 -32.36 1.63
N LEU A 217 -9.47 -32.18 2.94
CA LEU A 217 -9.74 -33.24 3.89
C LEU A 217 -11.11 -33.89 3.64
N TYR A 218 -12.15 -33.07 3.46
CA TYR A 218 -13.50 -33.55 3.14
C TYR A 218 -13.55 -34.34 1.82
N TYR A 219 -12.84 -33.86 0.77
CA TYR A 219 -12.75 -34.56 -0.50
C TYR A 219 -12.06 -35.94 -0.35
N ASN A 220 -10.94 -35.99 0.36
CA ASN A 220 -10.21 -37.24 0.60
C ASN A 220 -11.03 -38.25 1.44
N GLU A 221 -11.80 -37.80 2.42
CA GLU A 221 -12.70 -38.66 3.18
C GLU A 221 -13.86 -39.20 2.33
N LYS A 222 -14.41 -38.39 1.42
CA LYS A 222 -15.42 -38.89 0.46
C LYS A 222 -14.86 -39.91 -0.49
N GLN A 223 -13.64 -39.72 -1.02
CA GLN A 223 -12.99 -40.69 -1.90
C GLN A 223 -12.77 -42.03 -1.19
N LYS A 224 -12.32 -42.00 0.08
CA LYS A 224 -12.15 -43.23 0.88
C LYS A 224 -13.45 -44.01 1.16
N LYS A 225 -14.61 -43.34 1.10
CA LYS A 225 -15.92 -43.99 1.26
C LYS A 225 -16.49 -44.60 -0.03
N ILE A 226 -15.97 -44.17 -1.18
CA ILE A 226 -16.40 -44.68 -2.50
C ILE A 226 -15.64 -45.99 -2.85
N TYR A 227 -14.45 -46.20 -2.25
CA TYR A 227 -13.60 -47.38 -2.50
C TYR A 227 -13.65 -48.41 -1.36
N LYS A 228 -14.63 -48.34 -0.46
CA LYS A 228 -15.01 -49.37 0.50
C LYS A 228 -16.37 -49.96 0.12
#